data_edb5e60c3d22f248a790fbb13270d47a
#
_entry.id   edb5e60c3d22f248a790fbb13270d47a
#
_cell.length_a   1.000
_cell.length_b   1.000
_cell.length_c   1.000
_cell.angle_alpha   90.00
_cell.angle_beta   90.00
_cell.angle_gamma   90.00
#
_symmetry.space_group_name_H-M   'P 1'
#
loop_
_entity.id
_entity.type
_entity.pdbx_description
1 polymer ?
#
loop_
_entity_poly.entity_id
_entity_poly.type
_entity_poly.pdbx_seq_one_letter_code
_entity_poly.pdbx_strand_id
1 'polypeptide(L)'
;MSAPITAPAPPPASSSSPFTPLKIPFFRMLWVASFVSNIGTWMQNVGAVGLMTELTASPVLVALLQTASALPVFLLSLPAGALADLVDRRRMLLATQTWMAAVALLLAAVTLLGLNNPWLLLTLTFLLGLGGALNNPVWQTVTPELVPRQELPQAIALNSVSFNLARAFGPALGGLVIGYFSAGAAFLLNGLSFLATIYMVYRWQREPQATSTLAAERVVAAIRGGVRYARFAPAVQHILVRGVSFTFGASALFALMPAVVARRLQLPTSFYSLLLSCMGLGAVVAAVTLPRLNRRLTIDWRVTLATVAFSLGLLGLGYADNRWLLYGLLTLVGMAWMLVLNSFSVGVQTVVPRWVQARTISLYLLTIQGGMALGSVVWGTVAERLGVTVALTGAAGWLGLTTLLVLKFSLRNSPEALDHTPARSRPEPVLAEQPVPTEGPVIITTTYRVRPENRPTFTYLMEQLARIRRREGAIGWGLYADMADPGRMVEYFMTESWEEHAQQHERGVSRDEAELKNQIWPLHEGPEPPRVAHLLAQHYRSTADTVPMVPGSTRLVASTAGEAT
;
A
#
# COMPACT_ATOMS: atom_id res chain seq x y z
N MET A 1 -36.63 39.22 7.79
CA MET A 1 -36.28 38.54 6.52
C MET A 1 -34.86 38.96 6.16
N SER A 2 -33.87 38.19 6.55
CA SER A 2 -32.46 38.42 6.24
C SER A 2 -32.12 37.57 5.01
N ALA A 3 -31.62 38.18 3.95
CA ALA A 3 -31.21 37.53 2.73
C ALA A 3 -30.04 36.57 2.99
N PRO A 4 -29.98 35.39 2.35
CA PRO A 4 -28.85 34.48 2.50
C PRO A 4 -27.61 35.10 1.87
N ILE A 5 -26.53 35.18 2.64
CA ILE A 5 -25.20 35.58 2.15
C ILE A 5 -24.72 34.44 1.25
N THR A 6 -24.82 34.60 -0.06
CA THR A 6 -24.20 33.72 -1.03
C THR A 6 -22.68 33.87 -0.93
N ALA A 7 -22.01 32.82 -0.50
CA ALA A 7 -20.54 32.74 -0.54
C ALA A 7 -20.08 32.97 -2.00
N PRO A 8 -19.03 33.78 -2.24
CA PRO A 8 -18.53 34.02 -3.59
C PRO A 8 -18.08 32.69 -4.20
N ALA A 9 -18.50 32.40 -5.43
CA ALA A 9 -18.09 31.25 -6.20
C ALA A 9 -16.55 31.17 -6.24
N PRO A 10 -15.95 30.02 -6.07
CA PRO A 10 -14.50 29.87 -6.19
C PRO A 10 -14.05 30.35 -7.57
N PRO A 11 -12.93 31.10 -7.66
CA PRO A 11 -12.44 31.59 -8.94
C PRO A 11 -12.25 30.43 -9.92
N PRO A 12 -12.54 30.61 -11.21
CA PRO A 12 -12.39 29.56 -12.21
C PRO A 12 -10.95 29.07 -12.19
N ALA A 13 -10.77 27.75 -12.11
CA ALA A 13 -9.46 27.11 -12.16
C ALA A 13 -8.74 27.62 -13.41
N SER A 14 -7.72 28.45 -13.22
CA SER A 14 -6.87 28.92 -14.31
C SER A 14 -6.35 27.68 -15.03
N SER A 15 -6.54 27.60 -16.36
CA SER A 15 -6.01 26.54 -17.21
C SER A 15 -4.49 26.65 -17.29
N SER A 16 -3.81 26.33 -16.18
CA SER A 16 -2.36 26.27 -16.15
C SER A 16 -1.91 25.10 -17.03
N SER A 17 -0.95 25.36 -17.93
CA SER A 17 -0.36 24.33 -18.80
C SER A 17 0.11 23.14 -17.95
N PRO A 18 -0.06 21.89 -18.41
CA PRO A 18 0.47 20.71 -17.72
C PRO A 18 1.98 20.78 -17.42
N PHE A 19 2.72 21.62 -18.11
CA PHE A 19 4.16 21.82 -17.97
C PHE A 19 4.55 23.00 -17.07
N THR A 20 3.58 23.68 -16.43
CA THR A 20 3.86 24.83 -15.54
C THR A 20 4.87 24.50 -14.43
N PRO A 21 4.84 23.34 -13.74
CA PRO A 21 5.83 23.02 -12.71
C PRO A 21 7.28 22.99 -13.22
N LEU A 22 7.52 22.69 -14.50
CA LEU A 22 8.86 22.70 -15.09
C LEU A 22 9.45 24.12 -15.26
N LYS A 23 8.65 25.17 -15.07
CA LYS A 23 9.16 26.55 -15.03
C LYS A 23 9.89 26.84 -13.71
N ILE A 24 9.63 26.05 -12.65
CA ILE A 24 10.34 26.14 -11.38
C ILE A 24 11.71 25.50 -11.56
N PRO A 25 12.82 26.27 -11.49
CA PRO A 25 14.15 25.76 -11.88
C PRO A 25 14.58 24.55 -11.08
N PHE A 26 14.35 24.58 -9.75
CA PHE A 26 14.75 23.49 -8.87
C PHE A 26 13.92 22.21 -9.10
N PHE A 27 12.60 22.34 -9.25
CA PHE A 27 11.74 21.21 -9.60
C PHE A 27 12.17 20.57 -10.93
N ARG A 28 12.41 21.40 -11.95
CA ARG A 28 12.87 20.92 -13.27
C ARG A 28 14.16 20.14 -13.18
N MET A 29 15.18 20.66 -12.46
CA MET A 29 16.49 20.00 -12.32
C MET A 29 16.34 18.65 -11.60
N LEU A 30 15.59 18.62 -10.50
CA LEU A 30 15.34 17.39 -9.74
C LEU A 30 14.51 16.39 -10.56
N TRP A 31 13.53 16.86 -11.32
CA TRP A 31 12.71 16.03 -12.21
C TRP A 31 13.55 15.36 -13.31
N VAL A 32 14.46 16.10 -13.95
CA VAL A 32 15.38 15.57 -14.97
C VAL A 32 16.35 14.55 -14.34
N ALA A 33 16.95 14.87 -13.19
CA ALA A 33 17.85 13.95 -12.48
C ALA A 33 17.12 12.64 -12.11
N SER A 34 15.89 12.75 -11.61
CA SER A 34 15.04 11.60 -11.28
C SER A 34 14.68 10.78 -12.52
N PHE A 35 14.37 11.43 -13.65
CA PHE A 35 14.07 10.75 -14.90
C PHE A 35 15.27 9.92 -15.38
N VAL A 36 16.47 10.52 -15.40
CA VAL A 36 17.71 9.83 -15.76
C VAL A 36 17.99 8.67 -14.80
N SER A 37 17.81 8.86 -13.50
CA SER A 37 17.99 7.82 -12.49
C SER A 37 16.99 6.67 -12.65
N ASN A 38 15.73 6.96 -12.98
CA ASN A 38 14.74 5.93 -13.27
C ASN A 38 15.12 5.11 -14.53
N ILE A 39 15.61 5.75 -15.57
CA ILE A 39 16.15 5.04 -16.77
C ILE A 39 17.31 4.14 -16.35
N GLY A 40 18.29 4.66 -15.59
CA GLY A 40 19.43 3.90 -15.10
C GLY A 40 19.01 2.66 -14.30
N THR A 41 17.99 2.81 -13.43
CA THR A 41 17.43 1.70 -12.64
C THR A 41 16.83 0.61 -13.54
N TRP A 42 16.08 0.97 -14.58
CA TRP A 42 15.55 -0.01 -15.53
C TRP A 42 16.65 -0.69 -16.37
N MET A 43 17.68 0.07 -16.78
CA MET A 43 18.87 -0.49 -17.44
C MET A 43 19.58 -1.50 -16.55
N GLN A 44 19.77 -1.18 -15.26
CA GLN A 44 20.39 -2.07 -14.28
C GLN A 44 19.58 -3.34 -14.07
N ASN A 45 18.25 -3.26 -13.99
CA ASN A 45 17.39 -4.43 -13.85
C ASN A 45 17.57 -5.41 -15.02
N VAL A 46 17.65 -4.89 -16.24
CA VAL A 46 17.93 -5.70 -17.44
C VAL A 46 19.33 -6.30 -17.37
N GLY A 47 20.34 -5.51 -16.95
CA GLY A 47 21.73 -5.97 -16.78
C GLY A 47 21.85 -7.09 -15.74
N ALA A 48 21.18 -6.96 -14.61
CA ALA A 48 21.18 -7.98 -13.56
C ALA A 48 20.56 -9.30 -14.04
N VAL A 49 19.44 -9.20 -14.78
CA VAL A 49 18.78 -10.37 -15.38
C VAL A 49 19.67 -11.02 -16.45
N GLY A 50 20.24 -10.24 -17.36
CA GLY A 50 21.14 -10.74 -18.41
C GLY A 50 22.35 -11.47 -17.80
N LEU A 51 23.04 -10.80 -16.86
CA LEU A 51 24.18 -11.36 -16.15
C LEU A 51 23.82 -12.65 -15.39
N MET A 52 22.66 -12.68 -14.70
CA MET A 52 22.23 -13.90 -14.01
C MET A 52 22.01 -15.07 -14.96
N THR A 53 21.42 -14.82 -16.14
CA THR A 53 21.20 -15.90 -17.14
C THR A 53 22.49 -16.43 -17.75
N GLU A 54 23.56 -15.64 -17.76
CA GLU A 54 24.92 -16.07 -18.16
C GLU A 54 25.61 -16.87 -17.07
N LEU A 55 25.43 -16.45 -15.79
CA LEU A 55 26.11 -17.07 -14.64
C LEU A 55 25.50 -18.40 -14.20
N THR A 56 24.23 -18.66 -14.47
CA THR A 56 23.55 -19.85 -13.96
C THR A 56 22.53 -20.42 -14.93
N ALA A 57 22.46 -21.75 -14.90
CA ALA A 57 21.41 -22.50 -15.58
C ALA A 57 20.11 -22.64 -14.75
N SER A 58 20.07 -22.24 -13.46
CA SER A 58 18.91 -22.41 -12.58
C SER A 58 17.83 -21.35 -12.83
N PRO A 59 16.60 -21.72 -13.24
CA PRO A 59 15.46 -20.80 -13.30
C PRO A 59 15.11 -20.18 -11.94
N VAL A 60 15.36 -20.92 -10.84
CA VAL A 60 15.12 -20.42 -9.49
C VAL A 60 16.01 -19.23 -9.17
N LEU A 61 17.32 -19.30 -9.47
CA LEU A 61 18.25 -18.19 -9.23
C LEU A 61 17.88 -16.95 -10.05
N VAL A 62 17.44 -17.14 -11.29
CA VAL A 62 16.92 -16.02 -12.13
C VAL A 62 15.64 -15.43 -11.52
N ALA A 63 14.72 -16.28 -11.06
CA ALA A 63 13.48 -15.84 -10.41
C ALA A 63 13.74 -15.13 -9.07
N LEU A 64 14.77 -15.55 -8.32
CA LEU A 64 15.17 -14.91 -7.07
C LEU A 64 15.63 -13.46 -7.23
N LEU A 65 16.06 -13.02 -8.40
CA LEU A 65 16.32 -11.59 -8.66
C LEU A 65 15.05 -10.74 -8.46
N GLN A 66 13.90 -11.23 -8.94
CA GLN A 66 12.63 -10.56 -8.72
C GLN A 66 12.26 -10.54 -7.23
N THR A 67 12.50 -11.65 -6.54
CA THR A 67 12.31 -11.73 -5.09
C THR A 67 13.24 -10.78 -4.35
N ALA A 68 14.53 -10.75 -4.72
CA ALA A 68 15.53 -9.85 -4.12
C ALA A 68 15.17 -8.37 -4.28
N SER A 69 14.51 -8.01 -5.37
CA SER A 69 14.03 -6.64 -5.61
C SER A 69 12.74 -6.32 -4.84
N ALA A 70 11.80 -7.26 -4.73
CA ALA A 70 10.48 -7.06 -4.15
C ALA A 70 10.47 -7.24 -2.62
N LEU A 71 11.27 -8.16 -2.08
CA LEU A 71 11.30 -8.52 -0.66
C LEU A 71 11.68 -7.36 0.27
N PRO A 72 12.66 -6.49 -0.04
CA PRO A 72 12.95 -5.31 0.78
C PRO A 72 11.75 -4.37 0.90
N VAL A 73 11.04 -4.14 -0.20
CA VAL A 73 9.83 -3.29 -0.19
C VAL A 73 8.74 -3.94 0.65
N PHE A 74 8.56 -5.26 0.55
CA PHE A 74 7.63 -6.01 1.39
C PHE A 74 7.97 -5.87 2.88
N LEU A 75 9.22 -6.05 3.26
CA LEU A 75 9.66 -6.01 4.67
C LEU A 75 9.64 -4.58 5.25
N LEU A 76 10.01 -3.59 4.46
CA LEU A 76 10.25 -2.23 4.93
C LEU A 76 9.13 -1.23 4.59
N SER A 77 8.10 -1.60 3.79
CA SER A 77 7.05 -0.66 3.38
C SER A 77 6.38 0.07 4.56
N LEU A 78 6.10 -0.64 5.64
CA LEU A 78 5.49 -0.07 6.85
C LEU A 78 6.51 0.71 7.71
N PRO A 79 7.68 0.16 8.08
CA PRO A 79 8.70 0.91 8.82
C PRO A 79 9.23 2.12 8.04
N ALA A 80 9.39 2.03 6.72
CA ALA A 80 9.91 3.11 5.90
C ALA A 80 9.00 4.34 5.88
N GLY A 81 7.68 4.13 5.82
CA GLY A 81 6.70 5.22 5.92
C GLY A 81 6.83 5.97 7.25
N ALA A 82 6.92 5.21 8.35
CA ALA A 82 7.10 5.78 9.67
C ALA A 82 8.43 6.52 9.86
N LEU A 83 9.51 5.96 9.32
CA LEU A 83 10.83 6.59 9.37
C LEU A 83 10.85 7.89 8.55
N ALA A 84 10.14 7.94 7.42
CA ALA A 84 9.99 9.13 6.59
C ALA A 84 9.30 10.31 7.31
N ASP A 85 8.47 10.02 8.32
CA ASP A 85 7.80 11.03 9.13
C ASP A 85 8.65 11.49 10.33
N LEU A 86 9.58 10.65 10.81
CA LEU A 86 10.41 10.91 11.98
C LEU A 86 11.76 11.58 11.65
N VAL A 87 12.33 11.26 10.49
CA VAL A 87 13.67 11.71 10.09
C VAL A 87 13.57 12.89 9.12
N ASP A 88 14.55 13.79 9.18
CA ASP A 88 14.67 14.86 8.18
C ASP A 88 14.75 14.28 6.76
N ARG A 89 13.79 14.65 5.92
CA ARG A 89 13.59 14.11 4.57
C ARG A 89 14.81 14.28 3.67
N ARG A 90 15.50 15.43 3.77
CA ARG A 90 16.73 15.69 3.00
C ARG A 90 17.87 14.75 3.43
N ARG A 91 18.07 14.58 4.75
CA ARG A 91 19.10 13.66 5.27
C ARG A 91 18.80 12.22 4.89
N MET A 92 17.55 11.81 5.01
CA MET A 92 17.13 10.47 4.63
C MET A 92 17.31 10.20 3.12
N LEU A 93 16.96 11.17 2.26
CA LEU A 93 17.22 11.05 0.81
C LEU A 93 18.71 10.97 0.51
N LEU A 94 19.53 11.81 1.12
CA LEU A 94 21.00 11.77 0.92
C LEU A 94 21.56 10.41 1.35
N ALA A 95 21.13 9.89 2.51
CA ALA A 95 21.60 8.59 3.01
C ALA A 95 21.20 7.44 2.07
N THR A 96 19.91 7.38 1.67
CA THR A 96 19.39 6.30 0.81
C THR A 96 19.97 6.38 -0.61
N GLN A 97 20.09 7.56 -1.19
CA GLN A 97 20.69 7.75 -2.52
C GLN A 97 22.19 7.43 -2.52
N THR A 98 22.92 7.83 -1.46
CA THR A 98 24.36 7.48 -1.30
C THR A 98 24.52 5.97 -1.16
N TRP A 99 23.66 5.31 -0.35
CA TRP A 99 23.64 3.86 -0.24
C TRP A 99 23.42 3.18 -1.60
N MET A 100 22.40 3.61 -2.35
CA MET A 100 22.07 3.05 -3.67
C MET A 100 23.21 3.28 -4.67
N ALA A 101 23.81 4.48 -4.67
CA ALA A 101 24.97 4.78 -5.50
C ALA A 101 26.17 3.87 -5.17
N ALA A 102 26.50 3.72 -3.89
CA ALA A 102 27.62 2.88 -3.43
C ALA A 102 27.42 1.42 -3.84
N VAL A 103 26.21 0.86 -3.64
CA VAL A 103 25.90 -0.52 -4.01
C VAL A 103 25.88 -0.71 -5.53
N ALA A 104 25.35 0.25 -6.31
CA ALA A 104 25.35 0.17 -7.78
C ALA A 104 26.76 0.27 -8.36
N LEU A 105 27.62 1.17 -7.82
CA LEU A 105 29.01 1.29 -8.23
C LEU A 105 29.84 0.06 -7.81
N LEU A 106 29.56 -0.52 -6.64
CA LEU A 106 30.19 -1.78 -6.24
C LEU A 106 29.81 -2.91 -7.18
N LEU A 107 28.52 -3.03 -7.54
CA LEU A 107 28.04 -4.01 -8.51
C LEU A 107 28.70 -3.80 -9.88
N ALA A 108 28.85 -2.55 -10.34
CA ALA A 108 29.56 -2.23 -11.56
C ALA A 108 31.04 -2.68 -11.49
N ALA A 109 31.75 -2.34 -10.41
CA ALA A 109 33.14 -2.69 -10.21
C ALA A 109 33.35 -4.21 -10.21
N VAL A 110 32.56 -4.94 -9.42
CA VAL A 110 32.61 -6.41 -9.36
C VAL A 110 32.37 -7.04 -10.74
N THR A 111 31.39 -6.50 -11.50
CA THR A 111 31.06 -7.03 -12.82
C THR A 111 32.15 -6.74 -13.86
N LEU A 112 32.72 -5.52 -13.86
CA LEU A 112 33.79 -5.12 -14.78
C LEU A 112 35.12 -5.84 -14.49
N LEU A 113 35.36 -6.21 -13.22
CA LEU A 113 36.54 -7.01 -12.81
C LEU A 113 36.36 -8.52 -13.06
N GLY A 114 35.19 -8.96 -13.55
CA GLY A 114 34.91 -10.39 -13.80
C GLY A 114 34.70 -11.23 -12.53
N LEU A 115 34.50 -10.60 -11.37
CA LEU A 115 34.28 -11.28 -10.08
C LEU A 115 32.80 -11.67 -9.88
N ASN A 116 32.15 -12.11 -10.97
CA ASN A 116 30.71 -12.36 -10.99
C ASN A 116 30.34 -13.67 -10.27
N ASN A 117 29.39 -13.57 -9.33
CA ASN A 117 28.83 -14.71 -8.62
C ASN A 117 27.30 -14.52 -8.50
N PRO A 118 26.47 -15.55 -8.76
CA PRO A 118 25.01 -15.43 -8.65
C PRO A 118 24.53 -14.93 -7.28
N TRP A 119 25.13 -15.42 -6.20
CA TRP A 119 24.76 -15.01 -4.83
C TRP A 119 25.16 -13.57 -4.51
N LEU A 120 26.32 -13.13 -5.02
CA LEU A 120 26.76 -11.74 -4.86
C LEU A 120 25.82 -10.80 -5.63
N LEU A 121 25.42 -11.17 -6.84
CA LEU A 121 24.45 -10.40 -7.63
C LEU A 121 23.09 -10.31 -6.91
N LEU A 122 22.58 -11.42 -6.34
CA LEU A 122 21.36 -11.42 -5.54
C LEU A 122 21.49 -10.51 -4.31
N THR A 123 22.61 -10.61 -3.59
CA THR A 123 22.86 -9.81 -2.38
C THR A 123 22.90 -8.31 -2.71
N LEU A 124 23.64 -7.92 -3.73
CA LEU A 124 23.73 -6.51 -4.14
C LEU A 124 22.40 -5.98 -4.70
N THR A 125 21.64 -6.81 -5.40
CA THR A 125 20.27 -6.46 -5.84
C THR A 125 19.33 -6.26 -4.65
N PHE A 126 19.41 -7.12 -3.64
CA PHE A 126 18.65 -6.98 -2.40
C PHE A 126 19.02 -5.70 -1.64
N LEU A 127 20.31 -5.40 -1.53
CA LEU A 127 20.81 -4.17 -0.88
C LEU A 127 20.36 -2.90 -1.61
N LEU A 128 20.30 -2.93 -2.95
CA LEU A 128 19.71 -1.84 -3.75
C LEU A 128 18.22 -1.71 -3.47
N GLY A 129 17.50 -2.84 -3.40
CA GLY A 129 16.09 -2.88 -3.04
C GLY A 129 15.81 -2.29 -1.66
N LEU A 130 16.70 -2.51 -0.66
CA LEU A 130 16.61 -1.87 0.66
C LEU A 130 16.67 -0.35 0.57
N GLY A 131 17.65 0.17 -0.19
CA GLY A 131 17.77 1.60 -0.44
C GLY A 131 16.50 2.16 -1.09
N GLY A 132 15.99 1.50 -2.12
CA GLY A 132 14.75 1.88 -2.83
C GLY A 132 13.51 1.86 -1.93
N ALA A 133 13.37 0.84 -1.08
CA ALA A 133 12.26 0.71 -0.14
C ALA A 133 12.19 1.87 0.88
N LEU A 134 13.34 2.30 1.36
CA LEU A 134 13.45 3.45 2.27
C LEU A 134 13.32 4.80 1.53
N ASN A 135 13.81 4.89 0.29
CA ASN A 135 13.80 6.11 -0.51
C ASN A 135 12.38 6.49 -1.00
N ASN A 136 11.58 5.50 -1.42
CA ASN A 136 10.30 5.74 -2.10
C ASN A 136 9.29 6.58 -1.29
N PRO A 137 9.02 6.31 0.01
CA PRO A 137 8.06 7.12 0.78
C PRO A 137 8.52 8.57 0.92
N VAL A 138 9.83 8.78 1.17
CA VAL A 138 10.40 10.12 1.31
C VAL A 138 10.31 10.89 -0.01
N TRP A 139 10.62 10.22 -1.13
CA TRP A 139 10.55 10.84 -2.45
C TRP A 139 9.16 11.37 -2.80
N GLN A 140 8.11 10.64 -2.43
CA GLN A 140 6.73 11.08 -2.64
C GLN A 140 6.37 12.34 -1.85
N THR A 141 7.03 12.60 -0.72
CA THR A 141 6.79 13.79 0.10
C THR A 141 7.58 15.03 -0.34
N VAL A 142 8.57 14.89 -1.22
CA VAL A 142 9.38 16.01 -1.73
C VAL A 142 8.60 16.87 -2.74
N THR A 143 7.84 16.24 -3.63
CA THR A 143 7.10 16.98 -4.68
C THR A 143 6.18 18.06 -4.12
N PRO A 144 5.38 17.82 -3.05
CA PRO A 144 4.56 18.86 -2.43
C PRO A 144 5.34 20.02 -1.78
N GLU A 145 6.62 19.80 -1.43
CA GLU A 145 7.49 20.86 -0.87
C GLU A 145 8.12 21.75 -1.94
N LEU A 146 8.17 21.28 -3.19
CA LEU A 146 8.86 21.98 -4.28
C LEU A 146 7.97 22.84 -5.14
N VAL A 147 6.66 22.59 -5.13
CA VAL A 147 5.71 23.28 -6.01
C VAL A 147 4.56 23.89 -5.20
N PRO A 148 4.00 25.04 -5.64
CA PRO A 148 2.80 25.61 -5.05
C PRO A 148 1.63 24.61 -5.08
N ARG A 149 0.74 24.64 -4.09
CA ARG A 149 -0.41 23.73 -3.99
C ARG A 149 -1.29 23.68 -5.25
N GLN A 150 -1.38 24.79 -5.96
CA GLN A 150 -2.15 24.91 -7.20
C GLN A 150 -1.55 24.12 -8.36
N GLU A 151 -0.23 23.89 -8.37
CA GLU A 151 0.51 23.18 -9.42
C GLU A 151 0.82 21.72 -9.04
N LEU A 152 0.49 21.31 -7.81
CA LEU A 152 0.78 19.98 -7.30
C LEU A 152 0.17 18.84 -8.15
N PRO A 153 -1.08 18.92 -8.65
CA PRO A 153 -1.63 17.87 -9.51
C PRO A 153 -0.82 17.70 -10.81
N GLN A 154 -0.35 18.79 -11.41
CA GLN A 154 0.47 18.76 -12.63
C GLN A 154 1.87 18.20 -12.35
N ALA A 155 2.47 18.53 -11.20
CA ALA A 155 3.77 17.98 -10.79
C ALA A 155 3.71 16.47 -10.55
N ILE A 156 2.65 15.98 -9.91
CA ILE A 156 2.41 14.53 -9.73
C ILE A 156 2.21 13.85 -11.08
N ALA A 157 1.45 14.46 -11.99
CA ALA A 157 1.26 13.92 -13.34
C ALA A 157 2.59 13.84 -14.11
N LEU A 158 3.44 14.87 -14.04
CA LEU A 158 4.78 14.86 -14.66
C LEU A 158 5.69 13.77 -14.08
N ASN A 159 5.67 13.55 -12.76
CA ASN A 159 6.43 12.45 -12.15
C ASN A 159 5.93 11.08 -12.64
N SER A 160 4.63 10.91 -12.78
CA SER A 160 4.05 9.68 -13.34
C SER A 160 4.45 9.46 -14.80
N VAL A 161 4.45 10.52 -15.61
CA VAL A 161 4.93 10.47 -17.00
C VAL A 161 6.41 10.09 -17.03
N SER A 162 7.27 10.73 -16.23
CA SER A 162 8.69 10.43 -16.11
C SER A 162 8.93 8.94 -15.82
N PHE A 163 8.25 8.41 -14.80
CA PHE A 163 8.37 7.00 -14.41
C PHE A 163 7.94 6.03 -15.53
N ASN A 164 6.82 6.31 -16.20
CA ASN A 164 6.32 5.45 -17.28
C ASN A 164 7.20 5.53 -18.54
N LEU A 165 7.73 6.69 -18.87
CA LEU A 165 8.70 6.83 -19.99
C LEU A 165 9.99 6.07 -19.67
N ALA A 166 10.53 6.20 -18.46
CA ALA A 166 11.70 5.45 -18.03
C ALA A 166 11.46 3.94 -18.10
N ARG A 167 10.27 3.47 -17.71
CA ARG A 167 9.87 2.07 -17.82
C ARG A 167 9.75 1.58 -19.26
N ALA A 168 9.31 2.43 -20.20
CA ALA A 168 9.20 2.07 -21.61
C ALA A 168 10.54 2.07 -22.34
N PHE A 169 11.37 3.09 -22.10
CA PHE A 169 12.63 3.27 -22.83
C PHE A 169 13.85 2.70 -22.10
N GLY A 170 13.83 2.64 -20.76
CA GLY A 170 14.96 2.17 -19.96
C GLY A 170 15.43 0.77 -20.32
N PRO A 171 14.54 -0.24 -20.45
CA PRO A 171 14.95 -1.58 -20.84
C PRO A 171 15.58 -1.64 -22.25
N ALA A 172 15.04 -0.89 -23.23
CA ALA A 172 15.61 -0.84 -24.58
C ALA A 172 17.02 -0.22 -24.57
N LEU A 173 17.18 0.91 -23.87
CA LEU A 173 18.49 1.54 -23.69
C LEU A 173 19.45 0.62 -22.94
N GLY A 174 18.96 -0.09 -21.90
CA GLY A 174 19.74 -1.10 -21.18
C GLY A 174 20.23 -2.22 -22.10
N GLY A 175 19.34 -2.76 -22.94
CA GLY A 175 19.70 -3.79 -23.92
C GLY A 175 20.74 -3.32 -24.93
N LEU A 176 20.67 -2.06 -25.40
CA LEU A 176 21.66 -1.47 -26.27
C LEU A 176 23.01 -1.33 -25.55
N VAL A 177 23.03 -0.77 -24.33
CA VAL A 177 24.28 -0.61 -23.55
C VAL A 177 24.91 -1.97 -23.26
N ILE A 178 24.14 -2.99 -22.92
CA ILE A 178 24.64 -4.33 -22.65
C ILE A 178 25.16 -4.97 -23.93
N GLY A 179 24.47 -4.79 -25.06
CA GLY A 179 24.84 -5.38 -26.34
C GLY A 179 26.11 -4.76 -26.97
N TYR A 180 26.33 -3.45 -26.78
CA TYR A 180 27.52 -2.77 -27.31
C TYR A 180 28.70 -2.73 -26.34
N PHE A 181 28.44 -2.79 -25.01
CA PHE A 181 29.46 -2.70 -23.98
C PHE A 181 29.42 -3.91 -23.05
N SER A 182 28.65 -3.80 -21.92
CA SER A 182 28.50 -4.89 -20.96
C SER A 182 27.40 -4.58 -19.95
N ALA A 183 27.00 -5.61 -19.15
CA ALA A 183 26.14 -5.41 -17.98
C ALA A 183 26.78 -4.45 -16.96
N GLY A 184 28.11 -4.53 -16.76
CA GLY A 184 28.85 -3.63 -15.88
C GLY A 184 28.76 -2.17 -16.28
N ALA A 185 28.72 -1.86 -17.58
CA ALA A 185 28.51 -0.50 -18.08
C ALA A 185 27.11 0.02 -17.71
N ALA A 186 26.07 -0.81 -17.81
CA ALA A 186 24.71 -0.44 -17.39
C ALA A 186 24.66 -0.15 -15.89
N PHE A 187 25.32 -0.94 -15.06
CA PHE A 187 25.42 -0.72 -13.61
C PHE A 187 26.18 0.56 -13.26
N LEU A 188 27.27 0.84 -13.98
CA LEU A 188 28.05 2.07 -13.82
C LEU A 188 27.21 3.30 -14.14
N LEU A 189 26.51 3.30 -15.27
CA LEU A 189 25.62 4.40 -15.66
C LEU A 189 24.52 4.65 -14.63
N ASN A 190 23.95 3.59 -14.06
CA ASN A 190 22.98 3.74 -12.97
C ASN A 190 23.62 4.33 -11.72
N GLY A 191 24.77 3.84 -11.30
CA GLY A 191 25.51 4.38 -10.17
C GLY A 191 25.82 5.88 -10.33
N LEU A 192 26.25 6.29 -11.53
CA LEU A 192 26.49 7.70 -11.85
C LEU A 192 25.21 8.53 -11.85
N SER A 193 24.08 7.96 -12.28
CA SER A 193 22.78 8.65 -12.25
C SER A 193 22.32 9.00 -10.83
N PHE A 194 22.61 8.14 -9.84
CA PHE A 194 22.36 8.44 -8.43
C PHE A 194 23.21 9.61 -7.94
N LEU A 195 24.47 9.75 -8.40
CA LEU A 195 25.32 10.88 -8.01
C LEU A 195 24.72 12.22 -8.45
N ALA A 196 24.11 12.26 -9.66
CA ALA A 196 23.37 13.45 -10.11
C ALA A 196 22.20 13.79 -9.18
N THR A 197 21.44 12.79 -8.74
CA THR A 197 20.35 12.98 -7.80
C THR A 197 20.87 13.43 -6.42
N ILE A 198 21.95 12.83 -5.90
CA ILE A 198 22.62 13.24 -4.65
C ILE A 198 23.02 14.71 -4.72
N TYR A 199 23.65 15.12 -5.80
CA TYR A 199 24.07 16.52 -5.99
C TYR A 199 22.87 17.48 -5.94
N MET A 200 21.76 17.14 -6.59
CA MET A 200 20.54 17.95 -6.57
C MET A 200 19.93 18.04 -5.17
N VAL A 201 19.80 16.90 -4.46
CA VAL A 201 19.28 16.86 -3.09
C VAL A 201 20.23 17.60 -2.11
N TYR A 202 21.55 17.53 -2.34
CA TYR A 202 22.53 18.30 -1.55
C TYR A 202 22.36 19.82 -1.74
N ARG A 203 22.03 20.27 -2.93
CA ARG A 203 21.76 21.70 -3.25
C ARG A 203 20.40 22.16 -2.76
N TRP A 204 19.52 21.24 -2.37
CA TRP A 204 18.18 21.58 -1.89
C TRP A 204 18.27 22.28 -0.51
N GLN A 205 17.89 23.56 -0.50
CA GLN A 205 17.74 24.34 0.73
C GLN A 205 16.30 24.14 1.24
N ARG A 206 16.16 23.38 2.31
CA ARG A 206 14.90 23.14 2.98
C ARG A 206 14.80 24.00 4.22
N GLU A 207 13.66 24.69 4.39
CA GLU A 207 13.33 25.31 5.67
C GLU A 207 13.06 24.19 6.70
N PRO A 208 13.69 24.25 7.89
CA PRO A 208 13.48 23.25 8.92
C PRO A 208 12.00 23.23 9.34
N GLN A 209 11.27 22.20 9.02
CA GLN A 209 9.97 21.96 9.64
C GLN A 209 10.22 21.33 11.02
N ALA A 210 9.45 21.77 12.03
CA ALA A 210 9.51 21.19 13.35
C ALA A 210 9.30 19.66 13.23
N THR A 211 10.32 18.90 13.63
CA THR A 211 10.23 17.43 13.69
C THR A 211 9.16 17.09 14.72
N SER A 212 8.11 16.44 14.27
CA SER A 212 7.11 15.88 15.16
C SER A 212 7.79 14.85 16.06
N THR A 213 7.83 15.12 17.36
CA THR A 213 8.37 14.21 18.39
C THR A 213 7.42 13.04 18.66
N LEU A 214 6.81 12.49 17.60
CA LEU A 214 5.91 11.36 17.69
C LEU A 214 6.69 10.08 17.96
N ALA A 215 6.54 9.54 19.16
CA ALA A 215 7.22 8.34 19.64
C ALA A 215 6.97 7.12 18.73
N ALA A 216 7.94 6.18 18.71
CA ALA A 216 7.85 4.91 17.97
C ALA A 216 6.57 4.10 18.31
N GLU A 217 5.99 4.29 19.49
CA GLU A 217 4.72 3.70 19.91
C GLU A 217 3.54 4.11 19.01
N ARG A 218 3.55 5.36 18.49
CA ARG A 218 2.50 5.82 17.56
C ARG A 218 2.58 5.16 16.19
N VAL A 219 3.78 4.71 15.77
CA VAL A 219 3.96 3.98 14.50
C VAL A 219 3.32 2.60 14.57
N VAL A 220 3.56 1.86 15.65
CA VAL A 220 2.97 0.52 15.84
C VAL A 220 1.45 0.62 15.96
N ALA A 221 0.93 1.61 16.71
CA ALA A 221 -0.50 1.88 16.80
C ALA A 221 -1.09 2.26 15.43
N ALA A 222 -0.37 3.06 14.65
CA ALA A 222 -0.78 3.42 13.30
C ALA A 222 -0.86 2.20 12.37
N ILE A 223 0.12 1.30 12.40
CA ILE A 223 0.13 0.04 11.62
C ILE A 223 -1.06 -0.84 12.05
N ARG A 224 -1.25 -1.04 13.36
CA ARG A 224 -2.38 -1.81 13.90
C ARG A 224 -3.72 -1.23 13.44
N GLY A 225 -3.87 0.09 13.48
CA GLY A 225 -5.07 0.80 13.00
C GLY A 225 -5.34 0.53 11.51
N GLY A 226 -4.32 0.57 10.65
CA GLY A 226 -4.44 0.26 9.22
C GLY A 226 -4.83 -1.19 8.96
N VAL A 227 -4.20 -2.14 9.64
CA VAL A 227 -4.52 -3.58 9.53
C VAL A 227 -5.92 -3.86 10.05
N ARG A 228 -6.31 -3.26 11.19
CA ARG A 228 -7.66 -3.37 11.74
C ARG A 228 -8.70 -2.83 10.78
N TYR A 229 -8.47 -1.63 10.21
CA TYR A 229 -9.37 -1.08 9.20
C TYR A 229 -9.53 -2.03 8.00
N ALA A 230 -8.43 -2.51 7.43
CA ALA A 230 -8.48 -3.43 6.30
C ALA A 230 -9.21 -4.74 6.63
N ARG A 231 -9.07 -5.24 7.87
CA ARG A 231 -9.76 -6.45 8.34
C ARG A 231 -11.27 -6.28 8.43
N PHE A 232 -11.77 -5.07 8.70
CA PHE A 232 -13.21 -4.81 8.87
C PHE A 232 -13.81 -3.96 7.73
N ALA A 233 -13.05 -3.65 6.68
CA ALA A 233 -13.50 -2.97 5.47
C ALA A 233 -13.56 -3.96 4.29
N PRO A 234 -14.75 -4.53 3.96
CA PRO A 234 -14.87 -5.56 2.91
C PRO A 234 -14.34 -5.09 1.55
N ALA A 235 -14.56 -3.82 1.19
CA ALA A 235 -14.07 -3.26 -0.06
C ALA A 235 -12.54 -3.30 -0.17
N VAL A 236 -11.82 -3.03 0.94
CA VAL A 236 -10.35 -3.12 0.99
C VAL A 236 -9.92 -4.58 0.89
N GLN A 237 -10.59 -5.50 1.61
CA GLN A 237 -10.28 -6.93 1.54
C GLN A 237 -10.41 -7.47 0.10
N HIS A 238 -11.47 -7.08 -0.61
CA HIS A 238 -11.68 -7.50 -2.00
C HIS A 238 -10.52 -7.05 -2.90
N ILE A 239 -10.04 -5.81 -2.73
CA ILE A 239 -8.89 -5.30 -3.48
C ILE A 239 -7.61 -6.06 -3.11
N LEU A 240 -7.34 -6.28 -1.81
CA LEU A 240 -6.13 -6.97 -1.35
C LEU A 240 -6.09 -8.43 -1.81
N VAL A 241 -7.20 -9.18 -1.68
CA VAL A 241 -7.30 -10.59 -2.09
C VAL A 241 -7.10 -10.72 -3.61
N ARG A 242 -7.80 -9.91 -4.41
CA ARG A 242 -7.63 -9.93 -5.87
C ARG A 242 -6.24 -9.43 -6.29
N GLY A 243 -5.70 -8.45 -5.57
CA GLY A 243 -4.36 -7.90 -5.81
C GLY A 243 -3.25 -8.93 -5.59
N VAL A 244 -3.24 -9.60 -4.43
CA VAL A 244 -2.23 -10.64 -4.16
C VAL A 244 -2.38 -11.83 -5.11
N SER A 245 -3.61 -12.24 -5.40
CA SER A 245 -3.88 -13.37 -6.31
C SER A 245 -3.41 -13.09 -7.72
N PHE A 246 -3.63 -11.86 -8.22
CA PHE A 246 -3.14 -11.44 -9.52
C PHE A 246 -1.63 -11.36 -9.55
N THR A 247 -0.98 -10.68 -8.59
CA THR A 247 0.48 -10.48 -8.61
C THR A 247 1.25 -11.76 -8.36
N PHE A 248 0.69 -12.69 -7.59
CA PHE A 248 1.25 -14.03 -7.44
C PHE A 248 1.36 -14.76 -8.78
N GLY A 249 0.27 -14.79 -9.59
CA GLY A 249 0.31 -15.41 -10.92
C GLY A 249 1.15 -14.62 -11.91
N ALA A 250 1.01 -13.29 -11.90
CA ALA A 250 1.71 -12.41 -12.82
C ALA A 250 3.23 -12.36 -12.60
N SER A 251 3.72 -12.68 -11.41
CA SER A 251 5.16 -12.76 -11.10
C SER A 251 5.90 -13.76 -11.99
N ALA A 252 5.21 -14.81 -12.47
CA ALA A 252 5.78 -15.80 -13.39
C ALA A 252 6.33 -15.15 -14.67
N LEU A 253 5.68 -14.09 -15.17
CA LEU A 253 6.18 -13.36 -16.34
C LEU A 253 7.59 -12.81 -16.08
N PHE A 254 7.73 -12.02 -15.01
CA PHE A 254 8.97 -11.32 -14.69
C PHE A 254 10.08 -12.30 -14.27
N ALA A 255 9.71 -13.36 -13.55
CA ALA A 255 10.63 -14.37 -13.08
C ALA A 255 11.16 -15.29 -14.20
N LEU A 256 10.30 -15.66 -15.15
CA LEU A 256 10.61 -16.73 -16.13
C LEU A 256 10.86 -16.22 -17.55
N MET A 257 10.41 -15.02 -17.92
CA MET A 257 10.64 -14.45 -19.26
C MET A 257 12.13 -14.45 -19.66
N PRO A 258 13.10 -14.13 -18.75
CA PRO A 258 14.51 -14.23 -19.09
C PRO A 258 14.94 -15.65 -19.46
N ALA A 259 14.47 -16.64 -18.69
CA ALA A 259 14.77 -18.05 -18.94
C ALA A 259 14.15 -18.54 -20.26
N VAL A 260 12.94 -18.07 -20.63
CA VAL A 260 12.31 -18.34 -21.93
C VAL A 260 13.18 -17.80 -23.05
N VAL A 261 13.58 -16.52 -22.96
CA VAL A 261 14.38 -15.86 -24.00
C VAL A 261 15.74 -16.55 -24.18
N ALA A 262 16.47 -16.79 -23.08
CA ALA A 262 17.82 -17.34 -23.15
C ALA A 262 17.84 -18.83 -23.53
N ARG A 263 16.90 -19.65 -23.02
CA ARG A 263 17.00 -21.11 -23.14
C ARG A 263 16.05 -21.72 -24.16
N ARG A 264 14.78 -21.28 -24.16
CA ARG A 264 13.80 -21.82 -25.09
C ARG A 264 13.96 -21.19 -26.48
N LEU A 265 14.06 -19.86 -26.54
CA LEU A 265 14.18 -19.13 -27.80
C LEU A 265 15.63 -18.98 -28.28
N GLN A 266 16.61 -19.20 -27.39
CA GLN A 266 18.04 -19.04 -27.66
C GLN A 266 18.39 -17.66 -28.25
N LEU A 267 17.74 -16.63 -27.71
CA LEU A 267 17.89 -15.23 -28.17
C LEU A 267 18.70 -14.42 -27.15
N PRO A 268 19.40 -13.37 -27.61
CA PRO A 268 20.24 -12.54 -26.75
C PRO A 268 19.40 -11.72 -25.76
N THR A 269 20.06 -11.22 -24.70
CA THR A 269 19.45 -10.35 -23.67
C THR A 269 18.78 -9.10 -24.25
N SER A 270 19.25 -8.60 -25.40
CA SER A 270 18.62 -7.50 -26.13
C SER A 270 17.17 -7.81 -26.54
N PHE A 271 16.86 -9.06 -26.85
CA PHE A 271 15.48 -9.46 -27.15
C PHE A 271 14.59 -9.40 -25.91
N TYR A 272 15.08 -9.85 -24.75
CA TYR A 272 14.39 -9.68 -23.46
C TYR A 272 14.11 -8.21 -23.15
N SER A 273 15.10 -7.35 -23.37
CA SER A 273 14.96 -5.89 -23.18
C SER A 273 13.87 -5.30 -24.07
N LEU A 274 13.79 -5.78 -25.32
CA LEU A 274 12.78 -5.33 -26.27
C LEU A 274 11.36 -5.79 -25.87
N LEU A 275 11.21 -7.03 -25.36
CA LEU A 275 9.95 -7.52 -24.81
C LEU A 275 9.47 -6.67 -23.63
N LEU A 276 10.37 -6.30 -22.71
CA LEU A 276 10.04 -5.37 -21.62
C LEU A 276 9.63 -3.99 -22.12
N SER A 277 10.29 -3.50 -23.16
CA SER A 277 9.93 -2.22 -23.78
C SER A 277 8.55 -2.27 -24.45
N CYS A 278 8.21 -3.37 -25.14
CA CYS A 278 6.86 -3.60 -25.65
C CYS A 278 5.82 -3.59 -24.52
N MET A 279 6.12 -4.21 -23.40
CA MET A 279 5.27 -4.16 -22.21
C MET A 279 5.13 -2.73 -21.66
N GLY A 280 6.23 -1.95 -21.63
CA GLY A 280 6.22 -0.53 -21.27
C GLY A 280 5.33 0.30 -22.19
N LEU A 281 5.46 0.12 -23.50
CA LEU A 281 4.61 0.77 -24.51
C LEU A 281 3.14 0.40 -24.33
N GLY A 282 2.84 -0.87 -24.05
CA GLY A 282 1.48 -1.32 -23.72
C GLY A 282 0.89 -0.59 -22.51
N ALA A 283 1.69 -0.38 -21.46
CA ALA A 283 1.25 0.38 -20.29
C ALA A 283 0.94 1.86 -20.65
N VAL A 284 1.71 2.48 -21.54
CA VAL A 284 1.43 3.85 -22.03
C VAL A 284 0.12 3.88 -22.83
N VAL A 285 -0.09 2.92 -23.74
CA VAL A 285 -1.35 2.80 -24.50
C VAL A 285 -2.54 2.63 -23.56
N ALA A 286 -2.40 1.79 -22.52
CA ALA A 286 -3.42 1.62 -21.51
C ALA A 286 -3.75 2.95 -20.79
N ALA A 287 -2.74 3.73 -20.39
CA ALA A 287 -2.94 5.01 -19.71
C ALA A 287 -3.75 6.00 -20.58
N VAL A 288 -3.46 6.06 -21.89
CA VAL A 288 -4.18 6.93 -22.84
C VAL A 288 -5.61 6.45 -23.09
N THR A 289 -5.83 5.13 -23.14
CA THR A 289 -7.16 4.54 -23.42
C THR A 289 -8.04 4.41 -22.18
N LEU A 290 -7.45 4.45 -20.98
CA LEU A 290 -8.14 4.26 -19.69
C LEU A 290 -9.40 5.15 -19.52
N PRO A 291 -9.40 6.47 -19.86
CA PRO A 291 -10.62 7.28 -19.72
C PRO A 291 -11.80 6.77 -20.56
N ARG A 292 -11.51 6.23 -21.75
CA ARG A 292 -12.54 5.63 -22.63
C ARG A 292 -13.04 4.29 -22.07
N LEU A 293 -12.13 3.46 -21.55
CA LEU A 293 -12.48 2.19 -20.91
C LEU A 293 -13.31 2.40 -19.64
N ASN A 294 -12.99 3.40 -18.84
CA ASN A 294 -13.74 3.75 -17.62
C ASN A 294 -15.21 4.10 -17.90
N ARG A 295 -15.49 4.68 -19.07
CA ARG A 295 -16.87 5.01 -19.48
C ARG A 295 -17.67 3.81 -19.98
N ARG A 296 -17.01 2.75 -20.49
CA ARG A 296 -17.65 1.61 -21.13
C ARG A 296 -17.71 0.35 -20.28
N LEU A 297 -16.71 0.17 -19.41
CA LEU A 297 -16.53 -1.05 -18.63
C LEU A 297 -16.54 -0.75 -17.13
N THR A 298 -17.20 -1.61 -16.37
CA THR A 298 -17.11 -1.57 -14.90
C THR A 298 -15.71 -1.99 -14.44
N ILE A 299 -15.34 -1.63 -13.23
CA ILE A 299 -14.02 -1.96 -12.67
C ILE A 299 -13.79 -3.49 -12.66
N ASP A 300 -14.83 -4.28 -12.34
CA ASP A 300 -14.72 -5.74 -12.32
C ASP A 300 -14.46 -6.32 -13.71
N TRP A 301 -15.18 -5.87 -14.73
CA TRP A 301 -14.98 -6.31 -16.10
C TRP A 301 -13.59 -5.92 -16.63
N ARG A 302 -13.12 -4.70 -16.31
CA ARG A 302 -11.77 -4.27 -16.70
C ARG A 302 -10.68 -5.16 -16.10
N VAL A 303 -10.76 -5.42 -14.78
CA VAL A 303 -9.79 -6.28 -14.10
C VAL A 303 -9.87 -7.71 -14.62
N THR A 304 -11.07 -8.24 -14.85
CA THR A 304 -11.25 -9.61 -15.36
C THR A 304 -10.68 -9.77 -16.77
N LEU A 305 -11.08 -8.88 -17.70
CA LEU A 305 -10.58 -8.93 -19.09
C LEU A 305 -9.07 -8.73 -19.16
N ALA A 306 -8.53 -7.81 -18.36
CA ALA A 306 -7.09 -7.60 -18.28
C ALA A 306 -6.36 -8.82 -17.68
N THR A 307 -6.94 -9.49 -16.66
CA THR A 307 -6.38 -10.73 -16.10
C THR A 307 -6.37 -11.86 -17.13
N VAL A 308 -7.45 -12.01 -17.91
CA VAL A 308 -7.51 -12.98 -19.00
C VAL A 308 -6.48 -12.66 -20.09
N ALA A 309 -6.35 -11.39 -20.49
CA ALA A 309 -5.35 -10.97 -21.47
C ALA A 309 -3.93 -11.25 -20.98
N PHE A 310 -3.65 -11.02 -19.68
CA PHE A 310 -2.36 -11.35 -19.07
C PHE A 310 -2.11 -12.86 -19.07
N SER A 311 -3.12 -13.66 -18.72
CA SER A 311 -3.05 -15.13 -18.76
C SER A 311 -2.75 -15.66 -20.15
N LEU A 312 -3.41 -15.14 -21.18
CA LEU A 312 -3.13 -15.48 -22.59
C LEU A 312 -1.70 -15.08 -23.00
N GLY A 313 -1.22 -13.95 -22.49
CA GLY A 313 0.17 -13.53 -22.70
C GLY A 313 1.21 -14.49 -22.10
N LEU A 314 0.93 -15.06 -20.91
CA LEU A 314 1.77 -16.10 -20.30
C LEU A 314 1.78 -17.39 -21.14
N LEU A 315 0.62 -17.83 -21.63
CA LEU A 315 0.54 -18.97 -22.54
C LEU A 315 1.31 -18.69 -23.83
N GLY A 316 1.11 -17.51 -24.43
CA GLY A 316 1.88 -17.13 -25.61
C GLY A 316 3.38 -17.13 -25.39
N LEU A 317 3.85 -16.59 -24.26
CA LEU A 317 5.27 -16.65 -23.88
C LEU A 317 5.77 -18.10 -23.71
N GLY A 318 4.91 -19.00 -23.22
CA GLY A 318 5.22 -20.42 -23.04
C GLY A 318 5.31 -21.22 -24.35
N TYR A 319 4.55 -20.85 -25.38
CA TYR A 319 4.37 -21.70 -26.60
C TYR A 319 4.73 -21.01 -27.92
N ALA A 320 4.71 -19.66 -28.00
CA ALA A 320 4.96 -18.98 -29.25
C ALA A 320 6.46 -18.86 -29.56
N ASP A 321 6.83 -19.15 -30.82
CA ASP A 321 8.19 -19.00 -31.34
C ASP A 321 8.33 -17.78 -32.27
N ASN A 322 7.20 -17.25 -32.73
CA ASN A 322 7.16 -16.08 -33.62
C ASN A 322 7.44 -14.80 -32.81
N ARG A 323 8.53 -14.11 -33.16
CA ARG A 323 8.97 -12.87 -32.50
C ARG A 323 7.93 -11.75 -32.59
N TRP A 324 7.27 -11.59 -33.72
CA TRP A 324 6.27 -10.55 -33.93
C TRP A 324 5.02 -10.78 -33.08
N LEU A 325 4.61 -12.05 -32.92
CA LEU A 325 3.54 -12.43 -32.04
C LEU A 325 3.90 -12.12 -30.58
N LEU A 326 5.13 -12.40 -30.15
CA LEU A 326 5.61 -12.09 -28.80
C LEU A 326 5.62 -10.58 -28.52
N TYR A 327 6.03 -9.72 -29.47
CA TYR A 327 5.93 -8.26 -29.29
C TYR A 327 4.49 -7.81 -29.09
N GLY A 328 3.56 -8.30 -29.91
CA GLY A 328 2.13 -7.98 -29.76
C GLY A 328 1.56 -8.46 -28.42
N LEU A 329 1.87 -9.70 -28.03
CA LEU A 329 1.40 -10.28 -26.78
C LEU A 329 1.97 -9.52 -25.56
N LEU A 330 3.26 -9.18 -25.56
CA LEU A 330 3.85 -8.44 -24.43
C LEU A 330 3.33 -7.00 -24.35
N THR A 331 3.00 -6.38 -25.48
CA THR A 331 2.29 -5.08 -25.51
C THR A 331 0.91 -5.22 -24.84
N LEU A 332 0.15 -6.25 -25.18
CA LEU A 332 -1.14 -6.54 -24.56
C LEU A 332 -1.01 -6.84 -23.05
N VAL A 333 0.01 -7.61 -22.67
CA VAL A 333 0.34 -7.89 -21.26
C VAL A 333 0.66 -6.61 -20.49
N GLY A 334 1.40 -5.69 -21.11
CA GLY A 334 1.70 -4.38 -20.51
C GLY A 334 0.46 -3.52 -20.31
N MET A 335 -0.47 -3.53 -21.28
CA MET A 335 -1.79 -2.90 -21.12
C MET A 335 -2.56 -3.53 -19.96
N ALA A 336 -2.62 -4.85 -19.92
CA ALA A 336 -3.31 -5.60 -18.88
C ALA A 336 -2.76 -5.30 -17.48
N TRP A 337 -1.43 -5.33 -17.33
CA TRP A 337 -0.73 -4.99 -16.09
C TRP A 337 -1.13 -3.61 -15.57
N MET A 338 -1.05 -2.60 -16.44
CA MET A 338 -1.39 -1.22 -16.08
C MET A 338 -2.86 -1.09 -15.68
N LEU A 339 -3.77 -1.70 -16.44
CA LEU A 339 -5.21 -1.65 -16.16
C LEU A 339 -5.55 -2.27 -14.80
N VAL A 340 -4.96 -3.43 -14.47
CA VAL A 340 -5.22 -4.12 -13.21
C VAL A 340 -4.67 -3.32 -12.03
N LEU A 341 -3.38 -2.96 -12.05
CA LEU A 341 -2.76 -2.25 -10.93
C LEU A 341 -3.34 -0.86 -10.72
N ASN A 342 -3.64 -0.13 -11.81
CA ASN A 342 -4.32 1.17 -11.70
C ASN A 342 -5.72 1.02 -11.09
N SER A 343 -6.49 0.01 -11.52
CA SER A 343 -7.83 -0.24 -10.97
C SER A 343 -7.79 -0.51 -9.46
N PHE A 344 -6.83 -1.30 -8.98
CA PHE A 344 -6.66 -1.56 -7.56
C PHE A 344 -6.16 -0.33 -6.79
N SER A 345 -5.17 0.39 -7.33
CA SER A 345 -4.62 1.59 -6.70
C SER A 345 -5.68 2.69 -6.55
N VAL A 346 -6.44 2.97 -7.61
CA VAL A 346 -7.55 3.92 -7.57
C VAL A 346 -8.65 3.42 -6.64
N GLY A 347 -8.97 2.12 -6.69
CA GLY A 347 -9.96 1.51 -5.79
C GLY A 347 -9.63 1.75 -4.33
N VAL A 348 -8.39 1.48 -3.89
CA VAL A 348 -7.96 1.75 -2.50
C VAL A 348 -8.10 3.24 -2.17
N GLN A 349 -7.65 4.12 -3.06
CA GLN A 349 -7.67 5.57 -2.81
C GLN A 349 -9.07 6.17 -2.73
N THR A 350 -10.04 5.59 -3.44
CA THR A 350 -11.43 6.07 -3.47
C THR A 350 -12.29 5.51 -2.34
N VAL A 351 -12.00 4.29 -1.89
CA VAL A 351 -12.80 3.58 -0.87
C VAL A 351 -12.35 3.90 0.55
N VAL A 352 -11.12 4.39 0.72
CA VAL A 352 -10.52 4.55 2.06
C VAL A 352 -10.58 6.02 2.51
N PRO A 353 -11.07 6.30 3.75
CA PRO A 353 -11.06 7.64 4.35
C PRO A 353 -9.64 8.20 4.45
N ARG A 354 -9.52 9.53 4.34
CA ARG A 354 -8.22 10.24 4.36
C ARG A 354 -7.35 9.89 5.57
N TRP A 355 -7.96 9.72 6.76
CA TRP A 355 -7.25 9.48 8.01
C TRP A 355 -6.51 8.13 8.08
N VAL A 356 -6.94 7.12 7.30
CA VAL A 356 -6.31 5.79 7.25
C VAL A 356 -5.74 5.46 5.87
N GLN A 357 -5.86 6.39 4.91
CA GLN A 357 -5.51 6.17 3.50
C GLN A 357 -4.04 5.80 3.33
N ALA A 358 -3.11 6.53 3.93
CA ALA A 358 -1.68 6.24 3.81
C ALA A 358 -1.33 4.82 4.32
N ARG A 359 -1.91 4.41 5.44
CA ARG A 359 -1.72 3.09 6.06
C ARG A 359 -2.28 1.96 5.19
N THR A 360 -3.44 2.18 4.60
CA THR A 360 -4.08 1.19 3.72
C THR A 360 -3.35 1.08 2.38
N ILE A 361 -2.84 2.18 1.83
CA ILE A 361 -1.97 2.17 0.64
C ILE A 361 -0.68 1.40 0.93
N SER A 362 -0.05 1.60 2.09
CA SER A 362 1.13 0.82 2.49
C SER A 362 0.84 -0.68 2.58
N LEU A 363 -0.32 -1.05 3.14
CA LEU A 363 -0.77 -2.45 3.21
C LEU A 363 -1.04 -3.02 1.80
N TYR A 364 -1.63 -2.23 0.91
CA TYR A 364 -1.81 -2.59 -0.50
C TYR A 364 -0.45 -2.84 -1.19
N LEU A 365 0.51 -1.94 -1.04
CA LEU A 365 1.85 -2.10 -1.61
C LEU A 365 2.56 -3.34 -1.06
N LEU A 366 2.47 -3.57 0.24
CA LEU A 366 2.98 -4.78 0.89
C LEU A 366 2.36 -6.04 0.28
N THR A 367 1.05 -6.05 0.06
CA THR A 367 0.32 -7.17 -0.54
C THR A 367 0.76 -7.44 -1.98
N ILE A 368 0.93 -6.39 -2.80
CA ILE A 368 1.39 -6.49 -4.20
C ILE A 368 2.82 -7.03 -4.25
N GLN A 369 3.74 -6.49 -3.44
CA GLN A 369 5.14 -6.90 -3.43
C GLN A 369 5.32 -8.29 -2.81
N GLY A 370 4.54 -8.62 -1.79
CA GLY A 370 4.50 -9.97 -1.21
C GLY A 370 4.02 -11.02 -2.21
N GLY A 371 2.97 -10.72 -2.97
CA GLY A 371 2.48 -11.58 -4.06
C GLY A 371 3.56 -11.78 -5.14
N MET A 372 4.26 -10.72 -5.54
CA MET A 372 5.37 -10.80 -6.49
C MET A 372 6.52 -11.65 -5.97
N ALA A 373 6.97 -11.44 -4.73
CA ALA A 373 8.09 -12.16 -4.14
C ALA A 373 7.77 -13.66 -3.99
N LEU A 374 6.63 -13.99 -3.37
CA LEU A 374 6.21 -15.38 -3.16
C LEU A 374 5.98 -16.11 -4.49
N GLY A 375 5.27 -15.46 -5.41
CA GLY A 375 4.98 -16.05 -6.71
C GLY A 375 6.25 -16.32 -7.52
N SER A 376 7.24 -15.41 -7.48
CA SER A 376 8.52 -15.62 -8.17
C SER A 376 9.27 -16.86 -7.66
N VAL A 377 9.29 -17.08 -6.34
CA VAL A 377 9.90 -18.27 -5.75
C VAL A 377 9.15 -19.54 -6.18
N VAL A 378 7.81 -19.52 -6.07
CA VAL A 378 6.98 -20.69 -6.41
C VAL A 378 7.12 -21.04 -7.89
N TRP A 379 6.91 -20.08 -8.79
CA TRP A 379 6.97 -20.34 -10.23
C TRP A 379 8.39 -20.63 -10.70
N GLY A 380 9.42 -20.03 -10.07
CA GLY A 380 10.81 -20.37 -10.30
C GLY A 380 11.12 -21.83 -9.94
N THR A 381 10.64 -22.28 -8.79
CA THR A 381 10.81 -23.69 -8.33
C THR A 381 10.04 -24.67 -9.23
N VAL A 382 8.81 -24.33 -9.64
CA VAL A 382 8.05 -25.14 -10.59
C VAL A 382 8.78 -25.23 -11.93
N ALA A 383 9.33 -24.13 -12.41
CA ALA A 383 10.09 -24.08 -13.66
C ALA A 383 11.37 -24.93 -13.61
N GLU A 384 12.05 -24.97 -12.47
CA GLU A 384 13.25 -25.79 -12.28
C GLU A 384 12.94 -27.29 -12.29
N ARG A 385 11.83 -27.69 -11.65
CA ARG A 385 11.46 -29.12 -11.51
C ARG A 385 10.68 -29.67 -12.70
N LEU A 386 9.77 -28.88 -13.27
CA LEU A 386 8.80 -29.33 -14.28
C LEU A 386 8.98 -28.62 -15.63
N GLY A 387 9.89 -27.66 -15.70
CA GLY A 387 10.16 -26.89 -16.90
C GLY A 387 9.38 -25.56 -16.98
N VAL A 388 9.97 -24.62 -17.74
CA VAL A 388 9.48 -23.22 -17.80
C VAL A 388 8.09 -23.14 -18.43
N THR A 389 7.81 -23.96 -19.45
CA THR A 389 6.50 -23.97 -20.13
C THR A 389 5.38 -24.43 -19.18
N VAL A 390 5.64 -25.48 -18.36
CA VAL A 390 4.68 -25.96 -17.36
C VAL A 390 4.41 -24.89 -16.30
N ALA A 391 5.45 -24.20 -15.83
CA ALA A 391 5.31 -23.12 -14.86
C ALA A 391 4.46 -21.95 -15.41
N LEU A 392 4.71 -21.52 -16.65
CA LEU A 392 3.92 -20.48 -17.30
C LEU A 392 2.46 -20.89 -17.52
N THR A 393 2.23 -22.15 -17.92
CA THR A 393 0.87 -22.69 -18.07
C THR A 393 0.14 -22.76 -16.73
N GLY A 394 0.82 -23.20 -15.67
CA GLY A 394 0.28 -23.23 -14.31
C GLY A 394 -0.06 -21.82 -13.80
N ALA A 395 0.81 -20.84 -14.02
CA ALA A 395 0.57 -19.45 -13.66
C ALA A 395 -0.60 -18.84 -14.46
N ALA A 396 -0.72 -19.17 -15.74
CA ALA A 396 -1.85 -18.78 -16.57
C ALA A 396 -3.15 -19.39 -16.08
N GLY A 397 -3.15 -20.69 -15.73
CA GLY A 397 -4.28 -21.39 -15.11
C GLY A 397 -4.68 -20.75 -13.79
N TRP A 398 -3.70 -20.43 -12.92
CA TRP A 398 -3.93 -19.68 -11.68
C TRP A 398 -4.65 -18.36 -11.95
N LEU A 399 -4.13 -17.54 -12.88
CA LEU A 399 -4.77 -16.26 -13.24
C LEU A 399 -6.20 -16.48 -13.79
N GLY A 400 -6.40 -17.48 -14.62
CA GLY A 400 -7.73 -17.87 -15.10
C GLY A 400 -8.70 -18.18 -13.95
N LEU A 401 -8.26 -18.97 -12.96
CA LEU A 401 -9.04 -19.28 -11.76
C LEU A 401 -9.32 -18.02 -10.92
N THR A 402 -8.37 -17.09 -10.83
CA THR A 402 -8.58 -15.85 -10.06
C THR A 402 -9.66 -14.95 -10.65
N THR A 403 -10.03 -15.12 -11.91
CA THR A 403 -11.18 -14.39 -12.49
C THR A 403 -12.48 -14.76 -11.80
N LEU A 404 -12.61 -15.98 -11.26
CA LEU A 404 -13.77 -16.43 -10.50
C LEU A 404 -13.91 -15.71 -9.15
N LEU A 405 -12.82 -15.09 -8.65
CA LEU A 405 -12.88 -14.29 -7.41
C LEU A 405 -13.85 -13.12 -7.54
N VAL A 406 -14.18 -12.67 -8.76
CA VAL A 406 -15.18 -11.61 -8.98
C VAL A 406 -16.54 -11.98 -8.38
N LEU A 407 -16.90 -13.27 -8.37
CA LEU A 407 -18.19 -13.75 -7.85
C LEU A 407 -18.35 -13.50 -6.35
N LYS A 408 -17.25 -13.61 -5.59
CA LYS A 408 -17.24 -13.42 -4.12
C LYS A 408 -16.65 -12.07 -3.71
N PHE A 409 -15.64 -11.58 -4.43
CA PHE A 409 -14.86 -10.38 -4.12
C PHE A 409 -15.07 -9.32 -5.22
N SER A 410 -16.32 -8.93 -5.49
CA SER A 410 -16.65 -7.88 -6.46
C SER A 410 -16.14 -6.53 -5.96
N LEU A 411 -15.54 -5.76 -6.85
CA LEU A 411 -15.07 -4.39 -6.59
C LEU A 411 -16.19 -3.36 -6.79
N ARG A 412 -17.27 -3.75 -7.45
CA ARG A 412 -18.43 -2.91 -7.74
C ARG A 412 -19.45 -2.90 -6.59
N ASN A 413 -19.57 -4.02 -5.89
CA ASN A 413 -20.57 -4.24 -4.84
C ASN A 413 -20.06 -3.82 -3.46
N SER A 414 -19.06 -2.95 -3.37
CA SER A 414 -18.97 -2.14 -2.19
C SER A 414 -20.13 -1.15 -2.25
N PRO A 415 -21.23 -1.36 -1.50
CA PRO A 415 -22.34 -0.40 -1.43
C PRO A 415 -21.88 0.95 -0.94
N GLU A 416 -20.68 1.01 -0.62
CA GLU A 416 -19.84 1.97 0.02
C GLU A 416 -18.73 2.42 -0.93
N ALA A 417 -19.07 2.95 -2.10
CA ALA A 417 -18.40 4.19 -2.52
C ALA A 417 -18.83 5.20 -1.45
N LEU A 418 -18.28 4.99 -0.24
CA LEU A 418 -18.63 5.68 0.98
C LEU A 418 -18.43 7.15 0.71
N ASP A 419 -19.53 7.85 0.70
CA ASP A 419 -19.51 9.28 0.84
C ASP A 419 -18.91 9.54 2.23
N HIS A 420 -17.57 9.67 2.28
CA HIS A 420 -16.80 9.91 3.50
C HIS A 420 -16.96 11.35 4.01
N THR A 421 -17.88 12.11 3.44
CA THR A 421 -18.27 13.40 4.03
C THR A 421 -18.92 13.10 5.38
N PRO A 422 -18.43 13.71 6.48
CA PRO A 422 -19.05 13.53 7.78
C PRO A 422 -20.51 13.95 7.67
N ALA A 423 -21.42 13.00 7.88
CA ALA A 423 -22.86 13.28 7.80
C ALA A 423 -23.33 14.19 8.95
N ARG A 424 -22.66 14.09 10.11
CA ARG A 424 -22.90 14.93 11.30
C ARG A 424 -21.62 15.01 12.12
N SER A 425 -21.40 16.15 12.83
CA SER A 425 -20.44 16.22 13.93
C SER A 425 -20.93 15.37 15.09
N ARG A 426 -20.03 14.69 15.79
CA ARG A 426 -20.36 14.04 17.06
C ARG A 426 -20.47 15.13 18.13
N PRO A 427 -21.47 15.07 19.05
CA PRO A 427 -21.51 15.98 20.18
C PRO A 427 -20.22 15.87 21.00
N GLU A 428 -19.65 16.98 21.42
CA GLU A 428 -18.49 16.96 22.30
C GLU A 428 -18.83 16.25 23.61
N PRO A 429 -17.92 15.35 24.10
CA PRO A 429 -18.14 14.69 25.38
C PRO A 429 -18.12 15.70 26.52
N VAL A 430 -19.10 15.66 27.38
CA VAL A 430 -19.10 16.45 28.62
C VAL A 430 -18.15 15.77 29.61
N LEU A 431 -17.02 16.41 29.89
CA LEU A 431 -15.97 15.88 30.76
C LEU A 431 -15.85 16.76 31.99
N ALA A 432 -15.65 16.16 33.14
CA ALA A 432 -15.35 16.86 34.39
C ALA A 432 -13.87 17.31 34.42
N GLU A 433 -12.97 16.49 33.87
CA GLU A 433 -11.54 16.76 33.73
C GLU A 433 -11.10 16.32 32.33
N GLN A 434 -10.09 16.99 31.76
CA GLN A 434 -9.52 16.60 30.48
C GLN A 434 -8.52 15.46 30.69
N PRO A 435 -8.75 14.25 30.14
CA PRO A 435 -7.81 13.14 30.24
C PRO A 435 -6.51 13.42 29.50
N VAL A 436 -5.41 12.81 29.95
CA VAL A 436 -4.16 12.85 29.21
C VAL A 436 -4.35 12.09 27.89
N PRO A 437 -3.88 12.61 26.74
CA PRO A 437 -4.11 12.00 25.42
C PRO A 437 -3.72 10.53 25.31
N THR A 438 -2.66 10.13 26.00
CA THR A 438 -2.12 8.75 25.98
C THR A 438 -2.79 7.80 26.96
N GLU A 439 -3.66 8.31 27.86
CA GLU A 439 -4.36 7.46 28.81
C GLU A 439 -5.42 6.59 28.13
N GLY A 440 -5.52 5.35 28.60
CA GLY A 440 -6.45 4.36 28.10
C GLY A 440 -6.28 3.00 28.75
N PRO A 441 -7.08 2.01 28.37
CA PRO A 441 -8.16 2.09 27.40
C PRO A 441 -9.36 2.92 27.87
N VAL A 442 -10.11 3.47 26.89
CA VAL A 442 -11.35 4.22 27.13
C VAL A 442 -12.52 3.37 26.71
N ILE A 443 -13.50 3.19 27.60
CA ILE A 443 -14.75 2.50 27.32
C ILE A 443 -15.85 3.55 27.14
N ILE A 444 -16.54 3.47 26.02
CA ILE A 444 -17.70 4.27 25.71
C ILE A 444 -18.92 3.37 25.82
N THR A 445 -19.87 3.75 26.68
CA THR A 445 -21.12 3.01 26.83
C THR A 445 -22.28 3.83 26.30
N THR A 446 -23.22 3.17 25.62
CA THR A 446 -24.48 3.77 25.17
C THR A 446 -25.63 2.93 25.69
N THR A 447 -26.52 3.55 26.49
CA THR A 447 -27.67 2.88 27.10
C THR A 447 -28.93 3.14 26.27
N TYR A 448 -29.59 2.07 25.85
CA TYR A 448 -30.86 2.07 25.13
C TYR A 448 -31.98 1.44 25.96
N ARG A 449 -33.24 1.87 25.74
CA ARG A 449 -34.43 1.17 26.18
C ARG A 449 -35.13 0.58 24.96
N VAL A 450 -35.32 -0.74 24.94
CA VAL A 450 -35.84 -1.47 23.77
C VAL A 450 -36.94 -2.44 24.20
N ARG A 451 -38.09 -2.37 23.53
CA ARG A 451 -39.18 -3.33 23.77
C ARG A 451 -38.76 -4.77 23.49
N PRO A 452 -39.27 -5.75 24.23
CA PRO A 452 -38.93 -7.15 24.01
C PRO A 452 -39.16 -7.61 22.57
N GLU A 453 -40.24 -7.15 21.95
CA GLU A 453 -40.61 -7.45 20.55
C GLU A 453 -39.60 -6.92 19.50
N ASN A 454 -38.94 -5.80 19.81
CA ASN A 454 -37.97 -5.16 18.90
C ASN A 454 -36.53 -5.65 19.11
N ARG A 455 -36.24 -6.44 20.14
CA ARG A 455 -34.89 -6.90 20.49
C ARG A 455 -34.19 -7.66 19.35
N PRO A 456 -34.83 -8.60 18.63
CA PRO A 456 -34.16 -9.31 17.55
C PRO A 456 -33.67 -8.35 16.46
N THR A 457 -34.53 -7.42 16.03
CA THR A 457 -34.19 -6.40 15.03
C THR A 457 -33.11 -5.45 15.54
N PHE A 458 -33.24 -4.99 16.80
CA PHE A 458 -32.24 -4.13 17.43
C PHE A 458 -30.88 -4.82 17.50
N THR A 459 -30.80 -6.07 17.94
CA THR A 459 -29.55 -6.84 18.04
C THR A 459 -28.91 -7.02 16.68
N TYR A 460 -29.67 -7.34 15.66
CA TYR A 460 -29.18 -7.45 14.28
C TYR A 460 -28.57 -6.15 13.76
N LEU A 461 -29.22 -5.00 13.99
CA LEU A 461 -28.71 -3.68 13.59
C LEU A 461 -27.45 -3.31 14.41
N MET A 462 -27.42 -3.64 15.70
CA MET A 462 -26.28 -3.39 16.57
C MET A 462 -25.06 -4.24 16.19
N GLU A 463 -25.24 -5.46 15.67
CA GLU A 463 -24.15 -6.27 15.12
C GLU A 463 -23.54 -5.65 13.84
N GLN A 464 -24.36 -4.99 13.04
CA GLN A 464 -23.85 -4.21 11.90
C GLN A 464 -23.06 -2.98 12.39
N LEU A 465 -23.57 -2.26 13.39
CA LEU A 465 -22.88 -1.14 14.03
C LEU A 465 -21.54 -1.58 14.65
N ALA A 466 -21.47 -2.78 15.22
CA ALA A 466 -20.23 -3.36 15.74
C ALA A 466 -19.11 -3.43 14.70
N ARG A 467 -19.44 -3.75 13.46
CA ARG A 467 -18.46 -3.80 12.35
C ARG A 467 -17.92 -2.41 12.06
N ILE A 468 -18.78 -1.40 12.05
CA ILE A 468 -18.39 0.02 11.87
C ILE A 468 -17.51 0.48 13.05
N ARG A 469 -17.89 0.19 14.29
CA ARG A 469 -17.09 0.52 15.49
C ARG A 469 -15.67 -0.06 15.40
N ARG A 470 -15.57 -1.35 15.06
CA ARG A 470 -14.27 -2.02 14.89
C ARG A 470 -13.45 -1.46 13.74
N ARG A 471 -14.10 -1.11 12.62
CA ARG A 471 -13.47 -0.44 11.49
C ARG A 471 -12.90 0.93 11.86
N GLU A 472 -13.63 1.69 12.67
CA GLU A 472 -13.26 3.05 13.08
C GLU A 472 -12.27 3.12 14.24
N GLY A 473 -11.89 1.98 14.85
CA GLY A 473 -10.83 1.98 15.85
C GLY A 473 -11.17 1.23 17.15
N ALA A 474 -12.39 0.74 17.35
CA ALA A 474 -12.71 0.01 18.55
C ALA A 474 -11.91 -1.30 18.66
N ILE A 475 -11.22 -1.50 19.79
CA ILE A 475 -10.49 -2.72 20.13
C ILE A 475 -11.39 -3.77 20.78
N GLY A 476 -12.49 -3.35 21.38
CA GLY A 476 -13.53 -4.21 21.95
C GLY A 476 -14.92 -3.65 21.65
N TRP A 477 -15.90 -4.54 21.55
CA TRP A 477 -17.31 -4.19 21.40
C TRP A 477 -18.19 -5.28 21.98
N GLY A 478 -19.27 -4.89 22.63
CA GLY A 478 -20.29 -5.79 23.13
C GLY A 478 -21.64 -5.11 23.32
N LEU A 479 -22.69 -5.91 23.26
CA LEU A 479 -24.08 -5.52 23.57
C LEU A 479 -24.60 -6.41 24.70
N TYR A 480 -25.07 -5.79 25.77
CA TYR A 480 -25.54 -6.48 26.98
C TYR A 480 -26.96 -6.08 27.30
N ALA A 481 -27.76 -7.05 27.78
CA ALA A 481 -29.03 -6.79 28.41
C ALA A 481 -28.82 -6.67 29.93
N ASP A 482 -29.46 -5.70 30.54
CA ASP A 482 -29.48 -5.58 32.01
C ASP A 482 -30.33 -6.72 32.61
N MET A 483 -29.76 -7.46 33.53
CA MET A 483 -30.48 -8.60 34.16
C MET A 483 -31.56 -8.13 35.14
N ALA A 484 -31.41 -6.92 35.67
CA ALA A 484 -32.39 -6.32 36.59
C ALA A 484 -33.52 -5.56 35.86
N ASP A 485 -33.20 -4.97 34.70
CA ASP A 485 -34.16 -4.28 33.84
C ASP A 485 -34.06 -4.83 32.41
N PRO A 486 -34.84 -5.86 32.07
CA PRO A 486 -34.76 -6.47 30.76
C PRO A 486 -35.03 -5.51 29.58
N GLY A 487 -35.69 -4.38 29.76
CA GLY A 487 -35.88 -3.35 28.74
C GLY A 487 -34.63 -2.54 28.47
N ARG A 488 -33.61 -2.60 29.32
CA ARG A 488 -32.37 -1.85 29.20
C ARG A 488 -31.30 -2.65 28.47
N MET A 489 -30.79 -2.08 27.38
CA MET A 489 -29.68 -2.64 26.58
C MET A 489 -28.49 -1.68 26.64
N VAL A 490 -27.28 -2.20 26.83
CA VAL A 490 -26.06 -1.41 26.92
C VAL A 490 -25.08 -1.84 25.85
N GLU A 491 -24.81 -0.96 24.91
CA GLU A 491 -23.65 -1.08 24.00
C GLU A 491 -22.41 -0.59 24.74
N TYR A 492 -21.30 -1.30 24.66
CA TYR A 492 -19.99 -0.73 24.92
C TYR A 492 -19.06 -0.91 23.73
N PHE A 493 -18.18 0.05 23.54
CA PHE A 493 -16.99 -0.13 22.71
C PHE A 493 -15.78 0.51 23.40
N MET A 494 -14.58 -0.01 23.07
CA MET A 494 -13.33 0.36 23.74
C MET A 494 -12.33 0.87 22.71
N THR A 495 -11.61 1.96 23.04
CA THR A 495 -10.48 2.48 22.25
C THR A 495 -9.17 2.35 23.04
N GLU A 496 -8.03 2.29 22.34
CA GLU A 496 -6.73 2.12 22.99
C GLU A 496 -6.34 3.30 23.89
N SER A 497 -6.72 4.54 23.49
CA SER A 497 -6.39 5.75 24.23
C SER A 497 -7.46 6.81 24.08
N TRP A 498 -7.40 7.85 24.92
CA TRP A 498 -8.24 9.04 24.80
C TRP A 498 -7.99 9.78 23.48
N GLU A 499 -6.73 9.87 23.04
CA GLU A 499 -6.37 10.51 21.76
C GLU A 499 -7.07 9.83 20.58
N GLU A 500 -7.11 8.49 20.54
CA GLU A 500 -7.80 7.76 19.47
C GLU A 500 -9.32 8.03 19.51
N HIS A 501 -9.90 8.10 20.69
CA HIS A 501 -11.30 8.45 20.88
C HIS A 501 -11.61 9.89 20.44
N ALA A 502 -10.78 10.87 20.83
CA ALA A 502 -10.91 12.27 20.41
C ALA A 502 -10.80 12.41 18.88
N GLN A 503 -9.85 11.72 18.26
CA GLN A 503 -9.74 11.67 16.79
C GLN A 503 -10.98 11.08 16.12
N GLN A 504 -11.69 10.12 16.75
CA GLN A 504 -12.98 9.62 16.23
C GLN A 504 -14.06 10.70 16.28
N HIS A 505 -14.05 11.57 17.29
CA HIS A 505 -14.97 12.71 17.40
C HIS A 505 -14.72 13.73 16.28
N GLU A 506 -13.47 14.11 16.03
CA GLU A 506 -13.09 15.04 14.97
C GLU A 506 -13.46 14.52 13.56
N ARG A 507 -13.37 13.21 13.35
CA ARG A 507 -13.75 12.55 12.06
C ARG A 507 -15.25 12.62 11.80
N GLY A 508 -16.08 12.85 12.83
CA GLY A 508 -17.54 12.86 12.73
C GLY A 508 -18.16 11.47 12.57
N VAL A 509 -19.42 11.44 12.22
CA VAL A 509 -20.21 10.22 11.98
C VAL A 509 -20.18 9.91 10.49
N SER A 510 -19.71 8.72 10.12
CA SER A 510 -19.74 8.27 8.73
C SER A 510 -21.20 8.09 8.25
N ARG A 511 -21.44 8.19 6.93
CA ARG A 511 -22.80 8.12 6.40
C ARG A 511 -23.48 6.78 6.68
N ASP A 512 -22.75 5.68 6.58
CA ASP A 512 -23.24 4.34 6.90
C ASP A 512 -23.56 4.19 8.39
N GLU A 513 -22.76 4.79 9.30
CA GLU A 513 -23.09 4.89 10.71
C GLU A 513 -24.36 5.71 10.93
N ALA A 514 -24.50 6.83 10.24
CA ALA A 514 -25.67 7.69 10.36
C ALA A 514 -26.96 7.00 9.85
N GLU A 515 -26.89 6.33 8.69
CA GLU A 515 -28.01 5.56 8.15
C GLU A 515 -28.43 4.43 9.09
N LEU A 516 -27.47 3.72 9.67
CA LEU A 516 -27.74 2.65 10.62
C LEU A 516 -28.33 3.22 11.94
N LYS A 517 -27.82 4.31 12.45
CA LYS A 517 -28.37 4.99 13.63
C LYS A 517 -29.79 5.50 13.39
N ASN A 518 -30.10 5.97 12.18
CA ASN A 518 -31.48 6.36 11.85
C ASN A 518 -32.47 5.17 11.90
N GLN A 519 -32.00 3.93 11.74
CA GLN A 519 -32.81 2.71 11.91
C GLN A 519 -32.84 2.24 13.37
N ILE A 520 -31.76 2.44 14.13
CA ILE A 520 -31.65 2.02 15.53
C ILE A 520 -32.44 2.96 16.46
N TRP A 521 -32.37 4.27 16.24
CA TRP A 521 -33.00 5.25 17.13
C TRP A 521 -34.51 5.12 17.28
N PRO A 522 -35.31 4.81 16.25
CA PRO A 522 -36.75 4.58 16.42
C PRO A 522 -37.11 3.37 17.30
N LEU A 523 -36.15 2.46 17.51
CA LEU A 523 -36.33 1.29 18.40
C LEU A 523 -36.05 1.61 19.84
N HIS A 524 -35.49 2.81 20.15
CA HIS A 524 -35.28 3.30 21.50
C HIS A 524 -36.56 3.94 22.06
N GLU A 525 -36.98 3.49 23.26
CA GLU A 525 -38.09 4.06 23.97
C GLU A 525 -37.63 5.06 25.04
N GLY A 526 -38.18 6.24 25.00
CA GLY A 526 -37.91 7.28 25.99
C GLY A 526 -37.94 8.67 25.33
N PRO A 527 -38.27 9.69 26.10
CA PRO A 527 -38.30 11.07 25.63
C PRO A 527 -36.89 11.65 25.41
N GLU A 528 -35.86 11.03 26.02
CA GLU A 528 -34.47 11.46 25.96
C GLU A 528 -33.67 10.57 24.97
N PRO A 529 -32.66 11.14 24.29
CA PRO A 529 -31.75 10.35 23.45
C PRO A 529 -30.96 9.32 24.28
N PRO A 530 -30.46 8.23 23.67
CA PRO A 530 -29.64 7.24 24.37
C PRO A 530 -28.48 7.87 25.14
N ARG A 531 -28.36 7.52 26.42
CA ARG A 531 -27.34 8.10 27.31
C ARG A 531 -25.97 7.53 26.97
N VAL A 532 -25.00 8.41 26.67
CA VAL A 532 -23.61 8.05 26.44
C VAL A 532 -22.77 8.38 27.67
N ALA A 533 -21.90 7.44 28.08
CA ALA A 533 -20.92 7.68 29.14
C ALA A 533 -19.50 7.27 28.65
N HIS A 534 -18.50 8.02 29.08
CA HIS A 534 -17.09 7.78 28.80
C HIS A 534 -16.41 7.35 30.11
N LEU A 535 -15.75 6.20 30.07
CA LEU A 535 -15.09 5.59 31.23
C LEU A 535 -13.62 5.39 30.88
N LEU A 536 -12.74 6.01 31.66
CA LEU A 536 -11.30 5.83 31.55
C LEU A 536 -10.87 4.72 32.51
N ALA A 537 -10.12 3.73 32.00
CA ALA A 537 -9.61 2.65 32.83
C ALA A 537 -8.61 3.17 33.86
N GLN A 538 -8.88 2.90 35.13
CA GLN A 538 -7.94 3.14 36.23
C GLN A 538 -7.00 1.93 36.32
N HIS A 539 -5.78 2.06 35.82
CA HIS A 539 -4.78 1.01 35.96
C HIS A 539 -4.30 0.96 37.41
N TYR A 540 -4.81 0.02 38.17
CA TYR A 540 -4.18 -0.38 39.41
C TYR A 540 -2.87 -1.12 39.07
N ARG A 541 -1.76 -0.39 38.98
CA ARG A 541 -0.44 -1.03 39.00
C ARG A 541 -0.26 -1.56 40.44
N SER A 542 -0.53 -2.83 40.64
CA SER A 542 0.00 -3.57 41.78
C SER A 542 1.52 -3.64 41.65
N THR A 543 2.18 -2.52 41.92
CA THR A 543 3.59 -2.56 42.33
C THR A 543 3.55 -2.98 43.79
N ALA A 544 4.03 -4.18 44.07
CA ALA A 544 4.14 -4.72 45.43
C ALA A 544 4.93 -3.82 46.41
N ASP A 545 5.50 -2.70 45.94
CA ASP A 545 6.45 -1.86 46.64
C ASP A 545 5.96 -0.46 47.00
N THR A 546 4.73 -0.04 46.68
CA THR A 546 4.30 1.36 46.98
C THR A 546 2.84 1.54 47.36
N VAL A 547 2.24 0.62 48.06
CA VAL A 547 0.98 0.92 48.77
C VAL A 547 1.35 1.47 50.15
N PRO A 548 1.12 2.76 50.47
CA PRO A 548 1.22 3.23 51.84
C PRO A 548 0.19 2.47 52.66
N MET A 549 0.68 1.65 53.58
CA MET A 549 -0.18 0.96 54.53
C MET A 549 -0.96 2.00 55.32
N VAL A 550 -2.29 2.00 55.19
CA VAL A 550 -3.13 2.77 56.06
C VAL A 550 -2.98 2.16 57.47
N PRO A 551 -2.53 2.92 58.45
CA PRO A 551 -2.38 2.39 59.79
C PRO A 551 -3.74 1.95 60.31
N GLY A 552 -3.92 0.64 60.56
CA GLY A 552 -5.15 0.07 61.15
C GLY A 552 -5.86 -1.03 60.33
N SER A 553 -5.40 -1.40 59.13
CA SER A 553 -5.99 -2.52 58.38
C SER A 553 -5.34 -3.85 58.77
N THR A 554 -6.05 -4.63 59.56
CA THR A 554 -5.70 -6.03 59.89
C THR A 554 -5.86 -6.89 58.63
N ARG A 555 -4.79 -7.56 58.19
CA ARG A 555 -4.85 -8.59 57.12
C ARG A 555 -5.78 -9.71 57.56
N LEU A 556 -6.91 -9.88 56.90
CA LEU A 556 -7.63 -11.15 56.90
C LEU A 556 -6.77 -12.17 56.11
N VAL A 557 -5.97 -12.94 56.83
CA VAL A 557 -5.32 -14.13 56.31
C VAL A 557 -6.40 -15.18 56.12
N ALA A 558 -6.77 -15.46 54.90
CA ALA A 558 -7.57 -16.64 54.61
C ALA A 558 -6.70 -17.88 54.84
N SER A 559 -6.89 -18.52 56.00
CA SER A 559 -6.36 -19.85 56.30
C SER A 559 -7.15 -20.88 55.48
N THR A 560 -6.55 -21.39 54.43
CA THR A 560 -6.92 -22.68 53.86
C THR A 560 -6.15 -23.76 54.59
N ALA A 561 -6.72 -24.26 55.68
CA ALA A 561 -6.35 -25.56 56.23
C ALA A 561 -7.29 -26.60 55.61
N GLY A 562 -6.71 -27.54 54.86
CA GLY A 562 -7.34 -28.76 54.43
C GLY A 562 -7.48 -29.72 55.63
N GLU A 563 -8.14 -30.78 55.40
CA GLU A 563 -8.06 -32.16 55.86
C GLU A 563 -9.44 -32.76 55.99
N ALA A 564 -9.50 -33.80 55.19
CA ALA A 564 -9.78 -35.19 55.53
C ALA A 564 -11.24 -35.60 55.77
N THR A 565 -11.80 -36.32 54.94
CA THR A 565 -11.96 -37.78 54.82
C THR A 565 -12.76 -38.13 53.60
#